data_ab77eb42afaf1a58dec6e215dd926ca4
#
_entry.id   ab77eb42afaf1a58dec6e215dd926ca4
#
_cell.length_a   1.000
_cell.length_b   1.000
_cell.length_c   1.000
_cell.angle_alpha   90.00
_cell.angle_beta   90.00
_cell.angle_gamma   90.00
#
_symmetry.space_group_name_H-M   'P 1'
#
loop_
_entity.id
_entity.type
_entity.pdbx_description
1 polymer ?
#
loop_
_entity_poly.entity_id
_entity_poly.type
_entity_poly.pdbx_seq_one_letter_code
_entity_poly.pdbx_strand_id
1 'polypeptide(L)'
;MTRTERQIEVLKKWRANNFRGIFQAATGFGKTYTAIMAIQGMVTKTGIKSCLVVVPTITLKAQWEAELAKHKIKFADVLVINTAIKQPRNYDMLVLDECHRYAADSFKRIFEVADCDYVIGLTATLEREDGLHDIILDYLQVIDQVTVDDCLDNGWISPYTIYNIAVPLPDDEQIAYKKANNSFKHFAATLGFGGDAFRNAQKYLKGGSSEQKGKAAMYYNAMRKRKTICLNNSNKVEATSKIIKALGKVNGLIFSGNTDFAEKLQEKLGDICMSFHSKITKKQQKDIVARFKDKRTKVRYLSSVQALNEGFNVPDCSIAIIAGSNSTKRTFVQQLGRVVRMQKGKQAIIVNLYTPDTQDAVWTKKRLGEIDKNRIVFCNLDDFINQLNYGNIDESGVTPAVIPDPKSNSSTTTIV
;
A
#
# COMPACT_ATOMS: atom_id res chain seq x y z
N MET A 1 -5.16 14.02 -22.86
CA MET A 1 -5.70 14.85 -21.75
C MET A 1 -4.62 15.06 -20.70
N THR A 2 -4.42 16.27 -20.21
CA THR A 2 -3.51 16.54 -19.09
C THR A 2 -4.13 16.05 -17.78
N ARG A 3 -3.27 15.79 -16.77
CA ARG A 3 -3.74 15.40 -15.44
C ARG A 3 -4.68 16.45 -14.84
N THR A 4 -4.37 17.74 -15.01
CA THR A 4 -5.19 18.84 -14.50
C THR A 4 -6.55 18.91 -15.17
N GLU A 5 -6.62 18.71 -16.47
CA GLU A 5 -7.91 18.64 -17.20
C GLU A 5 -8.77 17.49 -16.66
N ARG A 6 -8.18 16.31 -16.40
CA ARG A 6 -8.89 15.17 -15.82
C ARG A 6 -9.38 15.45 -14.37
N GLN A 7 -8.58 16.17 -13.59
CA GLN A 7 -8.98 16.61 -12.24
C GLN A 7 -10.16 17.59 -12.30
N ILE A 8 -10.18 18.49 -13.27
CA ILE A 8 -11.31 19.40 -13.49
C ILE A 8 -12.57 18.62 -13.89
N GLU A 9 -12.45 17.58 -14.70
CA GLU A 9 -13.61 16.71 -15.05
C GLU A 9 -14.18 16.01 -13.83
N VAL A 10 -13.34 15.50 -12.93
CA VAL A 10 -13.78 14.94 -11.65
C VAL A 10 -14.60 15.95 -10.87
N LEU A 11 -14.14 17.20 -10.78
CA LEU A 11 -14.85 18.26 -10.07
C LEU A 11 -16.16 18.66 -10.75
N LYS A 12 -16.26 18.57 -12.08
CA LYS A 12 -17.53 18.73 -12.81
C LYS A 12 -18.54 17.63 -12.44
N LYS A 13 -18.10 16.37 -12.37
CA LYS A 13 -18.94 15.24 -11.94
C LYS A 13 -19.37 15.39 -10.47
N TRP A 14 -18.44 15.79 -9.59
CA TRP A 14 -18.76 16.09 -8.19
C TRP A 14 -19.81 17.18 -8.05
N ARG A 15 -19.69 18.26 -8.84
CA ARG A 15 -20.71 19.30 -8.91
C ARG A 15 -22.07 18.77 -9.40
N ALA A 16 -22.06 17.96 -10.45
CA ALA A 16 -23.29 17.36 -11.00
C ALA A 16 -23.99 16.44 -9.99
N ASN A 17 -23.23 15.88 -9.04
CA ASN A 17 -23.76 15.09 -7.92
C ASN A 17 -23.97 15.92 -6.64
N ASN A 18 -24.44 17.15 -6.78
CA ASN A 18 -24.73 18.07 -5.67
C ASN A 18 -23.56 18.28 -4.69
N PHE A 19 -22.33 18.28 -5.22
CA PHE A 19 -21.10 18.40 -4.44
C PHE A 19 -20.93 17.35 -3.32
N ARG A 20 -21.46 16.16 -3.52
CA ARG A 20 -21.30 15.01 -2.60
C ARG A 20 -20.82 13.79 -3.36
N GLY A 21 -19.83 13.07 -2.81
CA GLY A 21 -19.40 11.80 -3.38
C GLY A 21 -17.93 11.46 -3.18
N ILE A 22 -17.55 10.28 -3.66
CA ILE A 22 -16.21 9.71 -3.52
C ILE A 22 -15.49 9.79 -4.86
N PHE A 23 -14.31 10.34 -4.85
CA PHE A 23 -13.36 10.24 -5.93
C PHE A 23 -12.35 9.11 -5.66
N GLN A 24 -12.43 8.05 -6.45
CA GLN A 24 -11.50 6.93 -6.38
C GLN A 24 -10.40 7.13 -7.43
N ALA A 25 -9.14 7.23 -7.04
CA ALA A 25 -8.06 7.38 -8.00
C ALA A 25 -6.78 6.69 -7.56
N ALA A 26 -6.07 6.15 -8.54
CA ALA A 26 -4.77 5.51 -8.35
C ALA A 26 -3.81 6.38 -7.55
N THR A 27 -2.94 5.75 -6.77
CA THR A 27 -1.89 6.47 -6.03
C THR A 27 -0.94 7.14 -7.01
N GLY A 28 -0.61 8.41 -6.77
CA GLY A 28 0.21 9.21 -7.69
C GLY A 28 -0.59 10.10 -8.65
N PHE A 29 -1.91 9.88 -8.81
CA PHE A 29 -2.76 10.75 -9.63
C PHE A 29 -2.89 12.18 -9.10
N GLY A 30 -2.80 12.39 -7.78
CA GLY A 30 -2.91 13.71 -7.17
C GLY A 30 -4.26 13.98 -6.49
N LYS A 31 -4.85 12.99 -5.82
CA LYS A 31 -6.11 13.10 -5.06
C LYS A 31 -6.15 14.32 -4.14
N THR A 32 -5.08 14.53 -3.36
CA THR A 32 -4.96 15.69 -2.45
C THR A 32 -5.07 17.01 -3.21
N TYR A 33 -4.39 17.12 -4.36
CA TYR A 33 -4.47 18.33 -5.18
C TYR A 33 -5.86 18.53 -5.78
N THR A 34 -6.55 17.45 -6.18
CA THR A 34 -7.96 17.53 -6.63
C THR A 34 -8.85 18.10 -5.55
N ALA A 35 -8.67 17.68 -4.28
CA ALA A 35 -9.45 18.23 -3.17
C ALA A 35 -9.07 19.69 -2.84
N ILE A 36 -7.80 20.08 -2.97
CA ILE A 36 -7.38 21.49 -2.86
C ILE A 36 -8.09 22.34 -3.92
N MET A 37 -8.17 21.87 -5.17
CA MET A 37 -8.91 22.55 -6.23
C MET A 37 -10.41 22.62 -5.90
N ALA A 38 -10.99 21.56 -5.30
CA ALA A 38 -12.39 21.58 -4.84
C ALA A 38 -12.60 22.67 -3.81
N ILE A 39 -11.79 22.75 -2.76
CA ILE A 39 -11.88 23.76 -1.70
C ILE A 39 -11.78 25.16 -2.29
N GLN A 40 -10.80 25.44 -3.14
CA GLN A 40 -10.62 26.75 -3.79
C GLN A 40 -11.80 27.13 -4.70
N GLY A 41 -12.29 26.15 -5.47
CA GLY A 41 -13.44 26.34 -6.35
C GLY A 41 -14.73 26.64 -5.57
N MET A 42 -14.91 26.03 -4.40
CA MET A 42 -16.07 26.28 -3.54
C MET A 42 -16.01 27.66 -2.88
N VAL A 43 -14.84 28.14 -2.45
CA VAL A 43 -14.70 29.53 -1.97
C VAL A 43 -15.18 30.52 -3.03
N THR A 44 -14.69 30.36 -4.26
CA THR A 44 -15.03 31.28 -5.35
C THR A 44 -16.50 31.19 -5.73
N LYS A 45 -17.11 30.01 -5.67
CA LYS A 45 -18.44 29.76 -6.21
C LYS A 45 -19.57 29.93 -5.21
N THR A 46 -19.38 29.48 -3.97
CA THR A 46 -20.40 29.44 -2.93
C THR A 46 -20.04 30.30 -1.72
N GLY A 47 -18.79 30.79 -1.66
CA GLY A 47 -18.31 31.61 -0.56
C GLY A 47 -18.15 30.84 0.75
N ILE A 48 -17.86 29.52 0.73
CA ILE A 48 -17.63 28.75 1.96
C ILE A 48 -16.58 29.43 2.83
N LYS A 49 -16.80 29.38 4.15
CA LYS A 49 -15.96 30.04 5.16
C LYS A 49 -15.25 29.03 6.06
N SER A 50 -15.65 27.76 6.02
CA SER A 50 -15.10 26.70 6.85
C SER A 50 -15.00 25.37 6.08
N CYS A 51 -13.91 24.65 6.30
CA CYS A 51 -13.68 23.32 5.73
C CYS A 51 -13.03 22.40 6.78
N LEU A 52 -13.52 21.19 6.89
CA LEU A 52 -12.91 20.16 7.70
C LEU A 52 -12.27 19.10 6.81
N VAL A 53 -10.98 18.88 6.97
CA VAL A 53 -10.25 17.76 6.38
C VAL A 53 -10.04 16.67 7.43
N VAL A 54 -10.61 15.50 7.21
CA VAL A 54 -10.46 14.36 8.11
C VAL A 54 -9.48 13.36 7.51
N VAL A 55 -8.50 12.97 8.32
CA VAL A 55 -7.42 12.08 7.93
C VAL A 55 -7.27 10.92 8.92
N PRO A 56 -6.76 9.76 8.50
CA PRO A 56 -6.61 8.60 9.39
C PRO A 56 -5.42 8.70 10.36
N THR A 57 -4.38 9.51 10.07
CA THR A 57 -3.15 9.53 10.86
C THR A 57 -2.60 10.94 11.09
N ILE A 58 -1.82 11.10 12.18
CA ILE A 58 -1.14 12.37 12.50
C ILE A 58 -0.15 12.77 11.39
N THR A 59 0.47 11.81 10.73
CA THR A 59 1.42 12.08 9.64
C THR A 59 0.72 12.68 8.43
N LEU A 60 -0.46 12.15 8.06
CA LEU A 60 -1.28 12.72 6.99
C LEU A 60 -1.83 14.09 7.38
N LYS A 61 -2.16 14.30 8.67
CA LYS A 61 -2.55 15.62 9.17
C LYS A 61 -1.47 16.66 8.87
N ALA A 62 -0.22 16.40 9.26
CA ALA A 62 0.88 17.33 8.99
C ALA A 62 1.11 17.59 7.49
N GLN A 63 0.88 16.60 6.63
CA GLN A 63 0.99 16.77 5.18
C GLN A 63 -0.12 17.66 4.63
N TRP A 64 -1.37 17.44 5.05
CA TRP A 64 -2.49 18.28 4.66
C TRP A 64 -2.33 19.73 5.13
N GLU A 65 -1.87 19.93 6.37
CA GLU A 65 -1.56 21.27 6.90
C GLU A 65 -0.51 21.98 6.04
N ALA A 66 0.55 21.27 5.63
CA ALA A 66 1.57 21.81 4.74
C ALA A 66 1.03 22.15 3.33
N GLU A 67 0.19 21.28 2.74
CA GLU A 67 -0.42 21.56 1.44
C GLU A 67 -1.43 22.71 1.51
N LEU A 68 -2.26 22.79 2.54
CA LEU A 68 -3.17 23.91 2.75
C LEU A 68 -2.41 25.25 2.90
N ALA A 69 -1.32 25.26 3.67
CA ALA A 69 -0.46 26.43 3.83
C ALA A 69 0.19 26.86 2.51
N LYS A 70 0.71 25.92 1.72
CA LYS A 70 1.27 26.15 0.39
C LYS A 70 0.27 26.81 -0.57
N HIS A 71 -1.00 26.42 -0.48
CA HIS A 71 -2.09 26.97 -1.27
C HIS A 71 -2.81 28.16 -0.61
N LYS A 72 -2.26 28.67 0.52
CA LYS A 72 -2.78 29.83 1.27
C LYS A 72 -4.23 29.66 1.76
N ILE A 73 -4.66 28.42 2.02
CA ILE A 73 -5.99 28.10 2.57
C ILE A 73 -5.88 28.11 4.09
N LYS A 74 -6.50 29.12 4.75
CA LYS A 74 -6.39 29.34 6.21
C LYS A 74 -7.65 28.96 6.98
N PHE A 75 -8.77 28.76 6.29
CA PHE A 75 -10.08 28.48 6.89
C PHE A 75 -10.41 26.97 6.98
N ALA A 76 -9.45 26.12 6.63
CA ALA A 76 -9.61 24.68 6.70
C ALA A 76 -8.86 24.10 7.91
N ASP A 77 -9.60 23.36 8.72
CA ASP A 77 -9.06 22.59 9.84
C ASP A 77 -8.72 21.16 9.40
N VAL A 78 -7.65 20.60 9.95
CA VAL A 78 -7.26 19.21 9.69
C VAL A 78 -7.32 18.41 10.99
N LEU A 79 -8.17 17.39 11.04
CA LEU A 79 -8.33 16.53 12.21
C LEU A 79 -8.09 15.07 11.88
N VAL A 80 -7.48 14.36 12.84
CA VAL A 80 -7.45 12.90 12.79
C VAL A 80 -8.83 12.35 13.14
N ILE A 81 -9.28 11.30 12.47
CA ILE A 81 -10.61 10.71 12.61
C ILE A 81 -10.99 10.47 14.08
N ASN A 82 -10.06 9.94 14.90
CA ASN A 82 -10.28 9.72 16.34
C ASN A 82 -10.63 11.02 17.13
N THR A 83 -10.25 12.18 16.61
CA THR A 83 -10.58 13.48 17.19
C THR A 83 -11.86 14.04 16.56
N ALA A 84 -12.00 13.86 15.24
CA ALA A 84 -13.13 14.38 14.49
C ALA A 84 -14.48 13.83 14.98
N ILE A 85 -14.54 12.55 15.36
CA ILE A 85 -15.77 11.86 15.80
C ILE A 85 -16.19 12.12 17.26
N LYS A 86 -15.40 12.86 18.06
CA LYS A 86 -15.66 12.99 19.51
C LYS A 86 -16.86 13.88 19.84
N GLN A 87 -17.13 14.86 18.97
CA GLN A 87 -18.20 15.84 19.20
C GLN A 87 -18.79 16.29 17.86
N PRO A 88 -20.05 16.77 17.86
CA PRO A 88 -20.67 17.35 16.68
C PRO A 88 -19.84 18.50 16.12
N ARG A 89 -19.86 18.65 14.80
CA ARG A 89 -19.09 19.66 14.07
C ARG A 89 -19.93 20.23 12.94
N ASN A 90 -19.87 21.53 12.79
CA ASN A 90 -20.54 22.23 11.72
C ASN A 90 -19.49 22.94 10.86
N TYR A 91 -19.38 22.51 9.60
CA TYR A 91 -18.51 23.09 8.59
C TYR A 91 -19.25 23.15 7.26
N ASP A 92 -18.93 24.11 6.42
CA ASP A 92 -19.54 24.21 5.09
C ASP A 92 -19.12 23.01 4.19
N MET A 93 -17.85 22.57 4.31
CA MET A 93 -17.30 21.51 3.48
C MET A 93 -16.53 20.48 4.32
N LEU A 94 -16.68 19.21 3.93
CA LEU A 94 -15.97 18.06 4.49
C LEU A 94 -15.14 17.36 3.42
N VAL A 95 -13.86 17.15 3.71
CA VAL A 95 -12.94 16.32 2.91
C VAL A 95 -12.56 15.08 3.73
N LEU A 96 -12.83 13.90 3.20
CA LEU A 96 -12.53 12.63 3.85
C LEU A 96 -11.37 11.94 3.10
N ASP A 97 -10.14 12.11 3.58
CA ASP A 97 -8.97 11.44 2.97
C ASP A 97 -8.87 9.98 3.43
N GLU A 98 -8.51 9.08 2.50
CA GLU A 98 -8.51 7.63 2.68
C GLU A 98 -9.85 7.13 3.27
N CYS A 99 -10.97 7.59 2.70
CA CYS A 99 -12.32 7.42 3.22
C CYS A 99 -12.74 5.95 3.40
N HIS A 100 -12.14 5.01 2.66
CA HIS A 100 -12.35 3.57 2.87
C HIS A 100 -12.09 3.10 4.30
N ARG A 101 -11.32 3.86 5.09
CA ARG A 101 -11.03 3.54 6.50
C ARG A 101 -12.18 3.86 7.44
N TYR A 102 -13.13 4.68 7.00
CA TYR A 102 -14.24 5.15 7.84
C TYR A 102 -15.44 4.20 7.86
N ALA A 103 -15.35 3.07 7.18
CA ALA A 103 -16.30 1.97 7.26
C ALA A 103 -16.28 1.19 8.59
N ALA A 104 -15.25 1.38 9.44
CA ALA A 104 -15.22 0.75 10.76
C ALA A 104 -16.32 1.33 11.66
N ASP A 105 -16.98 0.49 12.46
CA ASP A 105 -18.10 0.88 13.32
C ASP A 105 -17.86 2.13 14.19
N SER A 106 -16.61 2.26 14.69
CA SER A 106 -16.22 3.45 15.46
C SER A 106 -16.09 4.72 14.62
N PHE A 107 -15.78 4.60 13.31
CA PHE A 107 -15.45 5.73 12.45
C PHE A 107 -16.61 6.18 11.55
N LYS A 108 -17.60 5.32 11.27
CA LYS A 108 -18.81 5.72 10.56
C LYS A 108 -19.53 6.88 11.21
N ARG A 109 -19.33 7.07 12.53
CA ARG A 109 -19.85 8.21 13.29
C ARG A 109 -19.47 9.56 12.70
N ILE A 110 -18.41 9.64 11.85
CA ILE A 110 -18.08 10.91 11.18
C ILE A 110 -19.23 11.45 10.33
N PHE A 111 -20.02 10.56 9.71
CA PHE A 111 -21.18 10.93 8.89
C PHE A 111 -22.38 11.42 9.73
N GLU A 112 -22.38 11.11 11.03
CA GLU A 112 -23.42 11.51 11.96
C GLU A 112 -23.07 12.83 12.67
N VAL A 113 -21.77 13.06 12.94
CA VAL A 113 -21.31 14.22 13.74
C VAL A 113 -20.81 15.39 12.90
N ALA A 114 -20.49 15.17 11.62
CA ALA A 114 -20.08 16.22 10.71
C ALA A 114 -21.25 16.60 9.79
N ASP A 115 -21.96 17.65 10.18
CA ASP A 115 -23.00 18.26 9.34
C ASP A 115 -22.34 19.21 8.33
N CYS A 116 -22.40 18.84 7.05
CA CYS A 116 -21.74 19.56 5.96
C CYS A 116 -22.56 19.45 4.68
N ASP A 117 -22.75 20.60 4.01
CA ASP A 117 -23.45 20.66 2.72
C ASP A 117 -22.64 19.98 1.63
N TYR A 118 -21.32 20.18 1.62
CA TYR A 118 -20.41 19.71 0.57
C TYR A 118 -19.46 18.66 1.12
N VAL A 119 -19.43 17.48 0.49
CA VAL A 119 -18.60 16.36 0.94
C VAL A 119 -17.85 15.72 -0.22
N ILE A 120 -16.53 15.60 -0.09
CA ILE A 120 -15.70 14.84 -1.02
C ILE A 120 -14.87 13.78 -0.28
N GLY A 121 -15.09 12.52 -0.63
CA GLY A 121 -14.29 11.39 -0.18
C GLY A 121 -13.17 11.09 -1.17
N LEU A 122 -11.98 10.80 -0.67
CA LEU A 122 -10.81 10.44 -1.47
C LEU A 122 -10.31 9.05 -1.08
N THR A 123 -10.07 8.19 -2.05
CA THR A 123 -9.45 6.87 -1.80
C THR A 123 -8.72 6.37 -3.04
N ALA A 124 -7.75 5.48 -2.85
CA ALA A 124 -7.15 4.75 -3.96
C ALA A 124 -8.01 3.52 -4.36
N THR A 125 -8.63 2.87 -3.39
CA THR A 125 -9.54 1.74 -3.55
C THR A 125 -10.57 1.80 -2.45
N LEU A 126 -11.84 1.74 -2.82
CA LEU A 126 -12.94 1.70 -1.85
C LEU A 126 -13.16 0.27 -1.35
N GLU A 127 -13.02 -0.71 -2.23
CA GLU A 127 -13.25 -2.10 -1.94
C GLU A 127 -12.44 -2.60 -0.73
N ARG A 128 -13.12 -3.31 0.17
CA ARG A 128 -12.56 -3.89 1.39
C ARG A 128 -12.80 -5.40 1.39
N GLU A 129 -11.82 -6.17 1.88
CA GLU A 129 -11.94 -7.64 1.98
C GLU A 129 -13.02 -8.10 2.98
N ASP A 130 -13.40 -7.24 3.92
CA ASP A 130 -14.46 -7.49 4.92
C ASP A 130 -15.87 -7.08 4.45
N GLY A 131 -16.00 -6.52 3.25
CA GLY A 131 -17.27 -6.06 2.69
C GLY A 131 -17.85 -4.79 3.32
N LEU A 132 -17.19 -4.22 4.34
CA LEU A 132 -17.73 -3.06 5.07
C LEU A 132 -17.70 -1.75 4.26
N HIS A 133 -17.21 -1.75 3.02
CA HIS A 133 -17.26 -0.57 2.17
C HIS A 133 -18.69 -0.14 1.81
N ASP A 134 -19.66 -1.05 1.86
CA ASP A 134 -21.08 -0.74 1.66
C ASP A 134 -21.58 0.30 2.65
N ILE A 135 -21.09 0.29 3.89
CA ILE A 135 -21.41 1.31 4.90
C ILE A 135 -21.07 2.72 4.42
N ILE A 136 -19.98 2.90 3.68
CA ILE A 136 -19.60 4.21 3.14
C ILE A 136 -20.51 4.58 1.97
N LEU A 137 -20.87 3.60 1.14
CA LEU A 137 -21.74 3.79 -0.02
C LEU A 137 -23.17 4.19 0.38
N ASP A 138 -23.61 3.85 1.60
CA ASP A 138 -24.87 4.33 2.16
C ASP A 138 -24.89 5.87 2.35
N TYR A 139 -23.72 6.49 2.55
CA TYR A 139 -23.59 7.93 2.76
C TYR A 139 -23.08 8.69 1.53
N LEU A 140 -22.17 8.10 0.76
CA LEU A 140 -21.49 8.74 -0.36
C LEU A 140 -21.28 7.74 -1.51
N GLN A 141 -21.79 8.07 -2.68
CA GLN A 141 -21.59 7.27 -3.88
C GLN A 141 -20.24 7.61 -4.56
N VAL A 142 -19.68 6.63 -5.31
CA VAL A 142 -18.51 6.89 -6.16
C VAL A 142 -18.95 7.71 -7.37
N ILE A 143 -18.42 8.91 -7.49
CA ILE A 143 -18.75 9.84 -8.59
C ILE A 143 -17.83 9.68 -9.78
N ASP A 144 -16.60 9.25 -9.55
CA ASP A 144 -15.62 9.04 -10.61
C ASP A 144 -14.49 8.13 -10.15
N GLN A 145 -13.89 7.46 -11.14
CA GLN A 145 -12.75 6.59 -10.94
C GLN A 145 -11.65 6.89 -11.96
N VAL A 146 -10.39 6.85 -11.48
CA VAL A 146 -9.19 6.89 -12.31
C VAL A 146 -8.32 5.70 -11.92
N THR A 147 -8.19 4.76 -12.82
CA THR A 147 -7.43 3.53 -12.61
C THR A 147 -5.93 3.73 -12.76
N VAL A 148 -5.14 2.72 -12.43
CA VAL A 148 -3.69 2.71 -12.68
C VAL A 148 -3.43 2.71 -14.20
N ASP A 149 -4.24 1.99 -14.97
CA ASP A 149 -4.11 1.92 -16.42
C ASP A 149 -4.42 3.27 -17.06
N ASP A 150 -5.50 3.96 -16.65
CA ASP A 150 -5.76 5.34 -17.08
C ASP A 150 -4.56 6.27 -16.82
N CYS A 151 -3.91 6.11 -15.65
CA CYS A 151 -2.75 6.91 -15.31
C CYS A 151 -1.53 6.62 -16.19
N LEU A 152 -1.35 5.37 -16.59
CA LEU A 152 -0.25 4.94 -17.45
C LEU A 152 -0.47 5.37 -18.90
N ASP A 153 -1.67 5.13 -19.42
CA ASP A 153 -2.03 5.45 -20.81
C ASP A 153 -1.91 6.95 -21.08
N ASN A 154 -2.19 7.77 -20.08
CA ASN A 154 -2.05 9.23 -20.18
C ASN A 154 -0.70 9.77 -19.67
N GLY A 155 0.24 8.92 -19.27
CA GLY A 155 1.55 9.33 -18.77
C GLY A 155 1.50 10.13 -17.46
N TRP A 156 0.50 9.90 -16.60
CA TRP A 156 0.40 10.59 -15.30
C TRP A 156 1.20 9.91 -14.18
N ILE A 157 1.58 8.66 -14.40
CA ILE A 157 2.53 7.92 -13.57
C ILE A 157 3.63 7.34 -14.45
N SER A 158 4.78 7.01 -13.86
CA SER A 158 5.88 6.37 -14.58
C SER A 158 5.53 4.94 -14.97
N PRO A 159 5.96 4.46 -16.15
CA PRO A 159 5.89 3.05 -16.51
C PRO A 159 6.57 2.19 -15.43
N TYR A 160 6.07 0.96 -15.25
CA TYR A 160 6.66 0.03 -14.29
C TYR A 160 6.60 -1.41 -14.77
N THR A 161 7.53 -2.23 -14.26
CA THR A 161 7.54 -3.68 -14.42
C THR A 161 7.59 -4.35 -13.05
N ILE A 162 6.83 -5.43 -12.88
CA ILE A 162 6.79 -6.22 -11.66
C ILE A 162 7.52 -7.54 -11.92
N TYR A 163 8.67 -7.72 -11.30
CA TYR A 163 9.41 -8.97 -11.32
C TYR A 163 9.00 -9.83 -10.13
N ASN A 164 8.42 -11.00 -10.38
CA ASN A 164 8.03 -11.95 -9.36
C ASN A 164 9.08 -13.04 -9.24
N ILE A 165 9.77 -13.07 -8.11
CA ILE A 165 10.89 -13.97 -7.87
C ILE A 165 10.49 -14.96 -6.78
N ALA A 166 10.51 -16.25 -7.13
CA ALA A 166 10.28 -17.32 -6.19
C ALA A 166 11.49 -17.49 -5.27
N VAL A 167 11.25 -17.45 -3.95
CA VAL A 167 12.27 -17.64 -2.92
C VAL A 167 11.81 -18.75 -1.98
N PRO A 168 12.25 -19.99 -2.17
CA PRO A 168 11.88 -21.13 -1.33
C PRO A 168 12.28 -20.92 0.13
N LEU A 169 11.58 -21.59 1.05
CA LEU A 169 12.00 -21.68 2.44
C LEU A 169 13.24 -22.58 2.56
N PRO A 170 14.14 -22.31 3.51
CA PRO A 170 15.11 -23.31 3.95
C PRO A 170 14.42 -24.57 4.49
N ASP A 171 15.12 -25.68 4.53
CA ASP A 171 14.54 -26.99 4.85
C ASP A 171 13.88 -27.02 6.24
N ASP A 172 14.50 -26.42 7.25
CA ASP A 172 13.97 -26.32 8.61
C ASP A 172 12.71 -25.44 8.68
N GLU A 173 12.71 -24.30 7.99
CA GLU A 173 11.55 -23.42 7.88
C GLU A 173 10.42 -24.09 7.07
N GLN A 174 10.75 -24.88 6.04
CA GLN A 174 9.80 -25.65 5.25
C GLN A 174 9.08 -26.71 6.10
N ILE A 175 9.84 -27.44 6.96
CA ILE A 175 9.27 -28.41 7.89
C ILE A 175 8.33 -27.71 8.88
N ALA A 176 8.77 -26.58 9.43
CA ALA A 176 7.97 -25.77 10.35
C ALA A 176 6.67 -25.25 9.69
N TYR A 177 6.77 -24.83 8.41
CA TYR A 177 5.61 -24.38 7.63
C TYR A 177 4.62 -25.54 7.40
N LYS A 178 5.08 -26.71 6.96
CA LYS A 178 4.24 -27.88 6.74
C LYS A 178 3.46 -28.26 8.01
N LYS A 179 4.15 -28.26 9.16
CA LYS A 179 3.50 -28.51 10.47
C LYS A 179 2.42 -27.48 10.79
N ALA A 180 2.72 -26.20 10.63
CA ALA A 180 1.76 -25.12 10.89
C ALA A 180 0.58 -25.15 9.90
N ASN A 181 0.84 -25.51 8.63
CA ASN A 181 -0.20 -25.62 7.59
C ASN A 181 -1.13 -26.81 7.84
N ASN A 182 -0.60 -27.95 8.28
CA ASN A 182 -1.43 -29.12 8.66
C ASN A 182 -2.31 -28.79 9.87
N SER A 183 -1.77 -28.12 10.89
CA SER A 183 -2.55 -27.65 12.04
C SER A 183 -3.65 -26.68 11.61
N PHE A 184 -3.35 -25.74 10.70
CA PHE A 184 -4.35 -24.82 10.15
C PHE A 184 -5.46 -25.56 9.43
N LYS A 185 -5.12 -26.49 8.52
CA LYS A 185 -6.11 -27.30 7.79
C LYS A 185 -7.00 -28.11 8.74
N HIS A 186 -6.41 -28.73 9.76
CA HIS A 186 -7.16 -29.49 10.75
C HIS A 186 -8.17 -28.61 11.50
N PHE A 187 -7.76 -27.48 12.06
CA PHE A 187 -8.67 -26.60 12.80
C PHE A 187 -9.66 -25.89 11.89
N ALA A 188 -9.28 -25.55 10.65
CA ALA A 188 -10.24 -25.02 9.68
C ALA A 188 -11.37 -26.02 9.39
N ALA A 189 -11.06 -27.30 9.20
CA ALA A 189 -12.07 -28.34 8.98
C ALA A 189 -13.01 -28.51 10.18
N THR A 190 -12.54 -28.36 11.43
CA THR A 190 -13.38 -28.44 12.63
C THR A 190 -14.27 -27.22 12.85
N LEU A 191 -13.94 -26.09 12.21
CA LEU A 191 -14.67 -24.82 12.32
C LEU A 191 -15.59 -24.56 11.11
N GLY A 192 -15.52 -25.40 10.06
CA GLY A 192 -16.19 -25.22 8.79
C GLY A 192 -15.17 -24.92 7.69
N PHE A 193 -15.55 -25.12 6.42
CA PHE A 193 -14.64 -24.93 5.28
C PHE A 193 -14.62 -23.48 4.78
N GLY A 194 -13.49 -23.07 4.22
CA GLY A 194 -13.32 -21.77 3.57
C GLY A 194 -13.59 -20.57 4.50
N GLY A 195 -14.40 -19.62 4.04
CA GLY A 195 -14.75 -18.41 4.79
C GLY A 195 -15.54 -18.66 6.07
N ASP A 196 -16.24 -19.81 6.16
CA ASP A 196 -17.01 -20.16 7.34
C ASP A 196 -16.12 -20.46 8.55
N ALA A 197 -14.97 -21.09 8.34
CA ALA A 197 -14.02 -21.34 9.40
C ALA A 197 -13.60 -20.04 10.12
N PHE A 198 -13.35 -18.99 9.35
CA PHE A 198 -12.97 -17.68 9.91
C PHE A 198 -14.13 -17.02 10.67
N ARG A 199 -15.33 -17.01 10.07
CA ARG A 199 -16.54 -16.46 10.72
C ARG A 199 -16.88 -17.19 12.02
N ASN A 200 -16.85 -18.52 11.99
CA ASN A 200 -17.12 -19.34 13.16
C ASN A 200 -16.06 -19.16 14.24
N ALA A 201 -14.78 -19.06 13.87
CA ALA A 201 -13.70 -18.77 14.83
C ALA A 201 -13.93 -17.42 15.53
N GLN A 202 -14.32 -16.38 14.79
CA GLN A 202 -14.65 -15.08 15.41
C GLN A 202 -15.85 -15.18 16.36
N LYS A 203 -16.92 -15.87 15.95
CA LYS A 203 -18.12 -16.09 16.77
C LYS A 203 -17.78 -16.83 18.06
N TYR A 204 -16.98 -17.89 17.97
CA TYR A 204 -16.62 -18.71 19.10
C TYR A 204 -15.72 -17.98 20.10
N LEU A 205 -14.79 -17.15 19.65
CA LEU A 205 -14.00 -16.32 20.58
C LEU A 205 -14.86 -15.32 21.35
N LYS A 206 -15.94 -14.81 20.77
CA LYS A 206 -16.83 -13.84 21.43
C LYS A 206 -17.82 -14.50 22.41
N GLY A 207 -18.39 -15.65 22.05
CA GLY A 207 -19.50 -16.24 22.82
C GLY A 207 -19.57 -17.77 22.80
N GLY A 208 -18.52 -18.48 22.38
CA GLY A 208 -18.50 -19.95 22.34
C GLY A 208 -18.23 -20.62 23.67
N SER A 209 -18.48 -21.95 23.76
CA SER A 209 -18.04 -22.80 24.86
C SER A 209 -16.52 -22.80 25.02
N SER A 210 -16.00 -23.29 26.13
CA SER A 210 -14.55 -23.40 26.37
C SER A 210 -13.85 -24.22 25.28
N GLU A 211 -14.44 -25.30 24.82
CA GLU A 211 -13.94 -26.14 23.73
C GLU A 211 -13.92 -25.38 22.38
N GLN A 212 -15.01 -24.68 22.06
CA GLN A 212 -15.11 -23.88 20.83
C GLN A 212 -14.08 -22.73 20.82
N LYS A 213 -13.89 -22.04 21.95
CA LYS A 213 -12.85 -21.02 22.12
C LYS A 213 -11.46 -21.62 21.94
N GLY A 214 -11.19 -22.80 22.47
CA GLY A 214 -9.94 -23.52 22.29
C GLY A 214 -9.64 -23.81 20.81
N LYS A 215 -10.60 -24.39 20.09
CA LYS A 215 -10.48 -24.65 18.63
C LYS A 215 -10.21 -23.37 17.84
N ALA A 216 -10.95 -22.31 18.12
CA ALA A 216 -10.76 -21.00 17.47
C ALA A 216 -9.38 -20.40 17.76
N ALA A 217 -8.88 -20.48 19.01
CA ALA A 217 -7.54 -20.03 19.38
C ALA A 217 -6.44 -20.79 18.63
N MET A 218 -6.56 -22.11 18.53
CA MET A 218 -5.62 -22.97 17.79
C MET A 218 -5.63 -22.65 16.27
N TYR A 219 -6.79 -22.43 15.69
CA TYR A 219 -6.93 -21.98 14.32
C TYR A 219 -6.16 -20.66 14.05
N TYR A 220 -6.39 -19.64 14.89
CA TYR A 220 -5.69 -18.36 14.75
C TYR A 220 -4.20 -18.45 15.01
N ASN A 221 -3.77 -19.30 15.95
CA ASN A 221 -2.35 -19.56 16.21
C ASN A 221 -1.68 -20.20 14.98
N ALA A 222 -2.30 -21.23 14.40
CA ALA A 222 -1.78 -21.88 13.20
C ALA A 222 -1.73 -20.91 11.99
N MET A 223 -2.77 -20.10 11.82
CA MET A 223 -2.84 -19.06 10.79
C MET A 223 -1.70 -18.04 10.96
N ARG A 224 -1.49 -17.52 12.16
CA ARG A 224 -0.39 -16.59 12.46
C ARG A 224 0.97 -17.22 12.25
N LYS A 225 1.17 -18.46 12.69
CA LYS A 225 2.44 -19.17 12.55
C LYS A 225 2.82 -19.36 11.08
N ARG A 226 1.88 -19.82 10.24
CA ARG A 226 2.09 -19.92 8.78
C ARG A 226 2.53 -18.59 8.17
N LYS A 227 1.80 -17.52 8.51
CA LYS A 227 2.08 -16.16 8.03
C LYS A 227 3.48 -15.71 8.46
N THR A 228 3.82 -15.89 9.74
CA THR A 228 5.12 -15.48 10.28
C THR A 228 6.28 -16.17 9.60
N ILE A 229 6.17 -17.49 9.32
CA ILE A 229 7.20 -18.22 8.60
C ILE A 229 7.40 -17.66 7.19
N CYS A 230 6.34 -17.43 6.43
CA CYS A 230 6.45 -16.84 5.09
C CYS A 230 7.08 -15.42 5.10
N LEU A 231 6.76 -14.61 6.14
CA LEU A 231 7.28 -13.25 6.26
C LEU A 231 8.73 -13.20 6.74
N ASN A 232 9.17 -14.21 7.49
CA ASN A 232 10.51 -14.32 8.05
C ASN A 232 11.45 -15.23 7.23
N ASN A 233 11.00 -15.70 6.09
CA ASN A 233 11.82 -16.54 5.21
C ASN A 233 13.24 -15.97 5.09
N SER A 234 14.23 -16.67 5.66
CA SER A 234 15.61 -16.19 5.74
C SER A 234 16.27 -16.08 4.36
N ASN A 235 15.87 -16.93 3.41
CA ASN A 235 16.31 -16.84 2.02
C ASN A 235 15.83 -15.54 1.34
N LYS A 236 14.72 -14.92 1.77
CA LYS A 236 14.31 -13.61 1.26
C LYS A 236 15.23 -12.49 1.73
N VAL A 237 15.81 -12.58 2.94
CA VAL A 237 16.82 -11.61 3.42
C VAL A 237 18.05 -11.70 2.52
N GLU A 238 18.49 -12.93 2.23
CA GLU A 238 19.63 -13.17 1.33
C GLU A 238 19.36 -12.67 -0.09
N ALA A 239 18.23 -13.04 -0.67
CA ALA A 239 17.81 -12.59 -2.00
C ALA A 239 17.74 -11.05 -2.09
N THR A 240 17.11 -10.39 -1.10
CA THR A 240 17.05 -8.93 -1.04
C THR A 240 18.44 -8.30 -0.98
N SER A 241 19.34 -8.87 -0.18
CA SER A 241 20.72 -8.38 -0.09
C SER A 241 21.47 -8.52 -1.42
N LYS A 242 21.34 -9.64 -2.13
CA LYS A 242 21.92 -9.84 -3.45
C LYS A 242 21.39 -8.85 -4.48
N ILE A 243 20.08 -8.64 -4.51
CA ILE A 243 19.43 -7.67 -5.40
C ILE A 243 19.96 -6.25 -5.15
N ILE A 244 20.02 -5.82 -3.89
CA ILE A 244 20.54 -4.49 -3.53
C ILE A 244 21.98 -4.29 -3.97
N LYS A 245 22.81 -5.30 -3.79
CA LYS A 245 24.22 -5.27 -4.24
C LYS A 245 24.33 -5.16 -5.77
N ALA A 246 23.49 -5.88 -6.51
CA ALA A 246 23.45 -5.81 -7.97
C ALA A 246 22.93 -4.47 -8.49
N LEU A 247 21.96 -3.84 -7.80
CA LEU A 247 21.42 -2.54 -8.14
C LEU A 247 22.38 -1.36 -7.90
N GLY A 248 23.43 -1.55 -7.11
CA GLY A 248 24.46 -0.55 -6.88
C GLY A 248 23.95 0.70 -6.14
N LYS A 249 24.15 1.90 -6.71
CA LYS A 249 23.89 3.19 -6.05
C LYS A 249 22.45 3.72 -6.21
N VAL A 250 21.50 2.89 -6.58
CA VAL A 250 20.12 3.30 -6.79
C VAL A 250 19.36 3.37 -5.46
N ASN A 251 18.53 4.40 -5.29
CA ASN A 251 17.67 4.53 -4.11
C ASN A 251 16.39 3.71 -4.26
N GLY A 252 16.02 2.98 -3.21
CA GLY A 252 14.85 2.12 -3.22
C GLY A 252 14.14 1.97 -1.88
N LEU A 253 12.93 1.45 -1.94
CA LEU A 253 12.11 1.12 -0.78
C LEU A 253 11.97 -0.39 -0.66
N ILE A 254 12.06 -0.90 0.57
CA ILE A 254 11.84 -2.31 0.87
C ILE A 254 10.64 -2.42 1.78
N PHE A 255 9.62 -3.15 1.35
CA PHE A 255 8.44 -3.42 2.13
C PHE A 255 8.58 -4.76 2.83
N SER A 256 8.89 -4.70 4.11
CA SER A 256 9.12 -5.86 4.98
C SER A 256 7.81 -6.29 5.64
N GLY A 257 7.66 -7.58 5.86
CA GLY A 257 6.48 -8.13 6.53
C GLY A 257 6.46 -7.88 8.04
N ASN A 258 7.64 -7.70 8.65
CA ASN A 258 7.82 -7.47 10.09
C ASN A 258 9.16 -6.79 10.40
N THR A 259 9.34 -6.45 11.67
CA THR A 259 10.55 -5.75 12.16
C THR A 259 11.79 -6.62 12.10
N ASP A 260 11.68 -7.92 12.41
CA ASP A 260 12.82 -8.84 12.45
C ASP A 260 13.49 -8.94 11.07
N PHE A 261 12.69 -9.00 10.00
CA PHE A 261 13.22 -8.97 8.64
C PHE A 261 13.99 -7.66 8.36
N ALA A 262 13.40 -6.51 8.73
CA ALA A 262 14.00 -5.22 8.46
C ALA A 262 15.32 -5.04 9.24
N GLU A 263 15.37 -5.50 10.48
CA GLU A 263 16.56 -5.45 11.34
C GLU A 263 17.66 -6.38 10.83
N LYS A 264 17.35 -7.63 10.48
CA LYS A 264 18.31 -8.59 9.87
C LYS A 264 18.88 -8.06 8.56
N LEU A 265 18.06 -7.41 7.74
CA LEU A 265 18.53 -6.84 6.49
C LEU A 265 19.46 -5.64 6.72
N GLN A 266 19.18 -4.79 7.71
CA GLN A 266 20.07 -3.71 8.12
C GLN A 266 21.38 -4.25 8.69
N GLU A 267 21.35 -5.27 9.53
CA GLU A 267 22.55 -5.92 10.05
C GLU A 267 23.45 -6.44 8.90
N LYS A 268 22.85 -7.05 7.88
CA LYS A 268 23.56 -7.60 6.73
C LYS A 268 24.14 -6.55 5.80
N LEU A 269 23.49 -5.43 5.60
CA LEU A 269 23.83 -4.39 4.63
C LEU A 269 24.48 -3.14 5.27
N GLY A 270 24.46 -3.04 6.60
CA GLY A 270 24.99 -1.90 7.32
C GLY A 270 24.27 -0.60 6.93
N ASP A 271 25.06 0.47 6.80
CA ASP A 271 24.55 1.81 6.48
C ASP A 271 23.86 1.97 5.12
N ILE A 272 23.95 0.97 4.24
CA ILE A 272 23.28 1.02 2.92
C ILE A 272 21.76 0.91 3.07
N CYS A 273 21.29 0.11 4.05
CA CYS A 273 19.88 -0.15 4.29
C CYS A 273 19.52 0.13 5.75
N MET A 274 18.63 1.08 5.96
CA MET A 274 18.13 1.41 7.31
C MET A 274 16.76 0.80 7.56
N SER A 275 16.57 0.17 8.71
CA SER A 275 15.26 -0.30 9.15
C SER A 275 14.40 0.89 9.60
N PHE A 276 13.11 0.87 9.19
CA PHE A 276 12.17 1.95 9.44
C PHE A 276 10.81 1.41 9.91
N HIS A 277 10.55 1.47 11.21
CA HIS A 277 9.34 0.89 11.82
C HIS A 277 8.87 1.67 13.05
N SER A 278 7.71 1.33 13.59
CA SER A 278 7.09 2.07 14.70
C SER A 278 7.81 1.93 16.04
N LYS A 279 8.69 0.93 16.21
CA LYS A 279 9.45 0.74 17.46
C LYS A 279 10.60 1.75 17.63
N ILE A 280 11.05 2.40 16.56
CA ILE A 280 12.07 3.46 16.64
C ILE A 280 11.42 4.82 16.94
N THR A 281 12.15 5.68 17.66
CA THR A 281 11.62 6.99 18.06
C THR A 281 11.36 7.89 16.86
N LYS A 282 10.43 8.84 17.00
CA LYS A 282 10.14 9.83 15.94
C LYS A 282 11.36 10.66 15.56
N LYS A 283 12.28 10.92 16.50
CA LYS A 283 13.54 11.62 16.24
C LYS A 283 14.43 10.79 15.31
N GLN A 284 14.61 9.51 15.62
CA GLN A 284 15.36 8.57 14.77
C GLN A 284 14.71 8.40 13.39
N GLN A 285 13.38 8.32 13.31
CA GLN A 285 12.68 8.25 12.02
C GLN A 285 12.97 9.46 11.15
N LYS A 286 12.98 10.67 11.72
CA LYS A 286 13.32 11.90 11.00
C LYS A 286 14.79 11.90 10.53
N ASP A 287 15.72 11.47 11.39
CA ASP A 287 17.14 11.36 11.03
C ASP A 287 17.36 10.36 9.88
N ILE A 288 16.77 9.17 9.96
CA ILE A 288 16.87 8.15 8.92
C ILE A 288 16.35 8.70 7.58
N VAL A 289 15.20 9.38 7.56
CA VAL A 289 14.66 9.98 6.34
C VAL A 289 15.56 11.12 5.83
N ALA A 290 16.15 11.93 6.71
CA ALA A 290 17.09 12.96 6.31
C ALA A 290 18.35 12.36 5.66
N ARG A 291 18.93 11.32 6.28
CA ARG A 291 20.05 10.58 5.71
C ARG A 291 19.72 9.91 4.37
N PHE A 292 18.55 9.35 4.23
CA PHE A 292 18.10 8.74 2.97
C PHE A 292 17.93 9.78 1.84
N LYS A 293 17.55 11.03 2.18
CA LYS A 293 17.44 12.14 1.22
C LYS A 293 18.78 12.72 0.82
N ASP A 294 19.77 12.64 1.69
CA ASP A 294 21.10 13.21 1.45
C ASP A 294 21.96 12.23 0.65
N LYS A 295 22.19 12.55 -0.62
CA LYS A 295 23.01 11.74 -1.55
C LYS A 295 24.48 11.54 -1.07
N ARG A 296 24.96 12.35 -0.13
CA ARG A 296 26.32 12.24 0.44
C ARG A 296 26.45 11.09 1.44
N THR A 297 25.33 10.64 2.02
CA THR A 297 25.33 9.49 2.94
C THR A 297 25.43 8.17 2.18
N LYS A 298 25.71 7.09 2.89
CA LYS A 298 25.70 5.73 2.32
C LYS A 298 24.28 5.14 2.22
N VAL A 299 23.28 5.74 2.89
CA VAL A 299 21.91 5.21 2.94
C VAL A 299 21.28 5.29 1.54
N ARG A 300 20.89 4.14 1.01
CA ARG A 300 20.22 4.01 -0.31
C ARG A 300 18.88 3.30 -0.21
N TYR A 301 18.65 2.53 0.83
CA TYR A 301 17.43 1.76 1.01
C TYR A 301 16.80 1.98 2.37
N LEU A 302 15.46 2.06 2.39
CA LEU A 302 14.68 2.04 3.62
C LEU A 302 13.87 0.74 3.65
N SER A 303 14.14 -0.12 4.64
CA SER A 303 13.36 -1.33 4.91
C SER A 303 12.23 -1.01 5.90
N SER A 304 11.00 -0.95 5.41
CA SER A 304 9.86 -0.47 6.18
C SER A 304 8.84 -1.55 6.45
N VAL A 305 8.37 -1.57 7.71
CA VAL A 305 7.24 -2.38 8.16
C VAL A 305 6.03 -1.46 8.36
N GLN A 306 5.10 -1.43 7.41
CA GLN A 306 3.86 -0.64 7.41
C GLN A 306 4.04 0.90 7.50
N ALA A 307 5.09 1.41 8.15
CA ALA A 307 5.25 2.84 8.43
C ALA A 307 5.29 3.72 7.17
N LEU A 308 5.81 3.20 6.05
CA LEU A 308 5.81 3.93 4.77
C LEU A 308 4.46 3.86 4.04
N ASN A 309 3.56 2.96 4.41
CA ASN A 309 2.23 2.89 3.82
C ASN A 309 1.34 4.07 4.25
N GLU A 310 1.64 4.70 5.39
CA GLU A 310 0.79 5.68 6.06
C GLU A 310 1.42 7.09 6.10
N GLY A 311 1.47 7.77 4.95
CA GLY A 311 1.68 9.22 4.96
C GLY A 311 3.11 9.72 5.15
N PHE A 312 4.14 8.89 5.15
CA PHE A 312 5.52 9.37 5.17
C PHE A 312 5.93 9.91 3.79
N ASN A 313 6.41 11.15 3.75
CA ASN A 313 6.93 11.75 2.52
C ASN A 313 8.37 11.28 2.27
N VAL A 314 8.48 10.15 1.60
CA VAL A 314 9.77 9.61 1.12
C VAL A 314 10.08 10.22 -0.24
N PRO A 315 11.36 10.45 -0.57
CA PRO A 315 11.77 10.85 -1.91
C PRO A 315 11.29 9.86 -2.96
N ASP A 316 11.20 10.33 -4.19
CA ASP A 316 10.86 9.48 -5.31
C ASP A 316 11.97 8.44 -5.52
N CYS A 317 11.57 7.17 -5.52
CA CYS A 317 12.45 6.03 -5.76
C CYS A 317 12.05 5.36 -7.08
N SER A 318 13.01 4.76 -7.76
CA SER A 318 12.74 3.98 -8.97
C SER A 318 12.52 2.50 -8.68
N ILE A 319 12.86 2.04 -7.48
CA ILE A 319 12.84 0.63 -7.11
C ILE A 319 12.03 0.42 -5.83
N ALA A 320 11.16 -0.61 -5.86
CA ALA A 320 10.55 -1.19 -4.67
C ALA A 320 10.83 -2.68 -4.61
N ILE A 321 11.23 -3.16 -3.43
CA ILE A 321 11.34 -4.60 -3.14
C ILE A 321 10.27 -4.96 -2.13
N ILE A 322 9.34 -5.84 -2.51
CA ILE A 322 8.27 -6.35 -1.66
C ILE A 322 8.70 -7.72 -1.15
N ALA A 323 9.40 -7.73 -0.01
CA ALA A 323 9.92 -8.94 0.60
C ALA A 323 8.87 -9.64 1.50
N GLY A 324 7.89 -8.87 2.01
CA GLY A 324 6.78 -9.41 2.77
C GLY A 324 5.63 -8.41 2.78
N SER A 325 4.49 -8.82 2.27
CA SER A 325 3.28 -7.99 2.24
C SER A 325 2.08 -8.80 2.70
N ASN A 326 1.12 -8.10 3.31
CA ASN A 326 -0.20 -8.67 3.55
C ASN A 326 -0.91 -8.93 2.22
N SER A 327 -1.92 -9.80 2.24
CA SER A 327 -2.69 -10.21 1.07
C SER A 327 -3.48 -9.09 0.38
N THR A 328 -3.56 -7.88 0.95
CA THR A 328 -4.47 -6.85 0.45
C THR A 328 -3.92 -6.17 -0.79
N LYS A 329 -4.70 -6.18 -1.86
CA LYS A 329 -4.50 -5.41 -3.09
C LYS A 329 -4.21 -3.93 -2.79
N ARG A 330 -4.96 -3.34 -1.86
CA ARG A 330 -4.82 -1.94 -1.44
C ARG A 330 -3.41 -1.62 -0.94
N THR A 331 -2.87 -2.45 -0.04
CA THR A 331 -1.49 -2.25 0.47
C THR A 331 -0.49 -2.30 -0.68
N PHE A 332 -0.66 -3.25 -1.60
CA PHE A 332 0.20 -3.37 -2.77
C PHE A 332 0.11 -2.12 -3.67
N VAL A 333 -1.08 -1.64 -3.99
CA VAL A 333 -1.29 -0.41 -4.79
C VAL A 333 -0.69 0.81 -4.10
N GLN A 334 -0.79 0.92 -2.77
CA GLN A 334 -0.14 2.01 -2.01
C GLN A 334 1.39 1.92 -2.05
N GLN A 335 1.94 0.70 -2.00
CA GLN A 335 3.38 0.45 -2.15
C GLN A 335 3.87 0.83 -3.54
N LEU A 336 3.16 0.41 -4.59
CA LEU A 336 3.43 0.82 -5.97
C LEU A 336 3.44 2.35 -6.11
N GLY A 337 2.43 3.01 -5.60
CA GLY A 337 2.28 4.45 -5.72
C GLY A 337 3.39 5.30 -5.10
N ARG A 338 4.29 4.69 -4.31
CA ARG A 338 5.51 5.35 -3.80
C ARG A 338 6.63 5.36 -4.82
N VAL A 339 6.59 4.45 -5.79
CA VAL A 339 7.66 4.22 -6.75
C VAL A 339 7.30 4.69 -8.15
N VAL A 340 6.01 4.59 -8.52
CA VAL A 340 5.53 4.96 -9.86
C VAL A 340 5.23 6.46 -10.05
N ARG A 341 5.59 7.32 -9.10
CA ARG A 341 5.40 8.78 -9.29
C ARG A 341 6.08 9.23 -10.54
N MET A 342 5.36 10.05 -11.34
CA MET A 342 5.84 10.52 -12.63
C MET A 342 7.14 11.30 -12.51
N GLN A 343 8.16 10.83 -13.22
CA GLN A 343 9.43 11.49 -13.41
C GLN A 343 9.88 11.24 -14.86
N LYS A 344 10.35 12.27 -15.54
CA LYS A 344 10.73 12.17 -16.96
C LYS A 344 11.85 11.12 -17.15
N GLY A 345 11.64 10.18 -18.06
CA GLY A 345 12.61 9.13 -18.37
C GLY A 345 12.68 7.98 -17.36
N LYS A 346 11.90 8.04 -16.27
CA LYS A 346 11.89 7.02 -15.24
C LYS A 346 11.05 5.81 -15.62
N GLN A 347 11.63 4.62 -15.49
CA GLN A 347 10.92 3.35 -15.44
C GLN A 347 11.06 2.75 -14.04
N ALA A 348 9.94 2.46 -13.39
CA ALA A 348 9.95 1.90 -12.06
C ALA A 348 10.09 0.37 -12.11
N ILE A 349 10.91 -0.19 -11.22
CA ILE A 349 11.07 -1.62 -11.02
C ILE A 349 10.46 -2.00 -9.69
N ILE A 350 9.56 -2.98 -9.73
CA ILE A 350 8.97 -3.58 -8.53
C ILE A 350 9.42 -5.03 -8.48
N VAL A 351 10.15 -5.40 -7.44
CA VAL A 351 10.56 -6.78 -7.19
C VAL A 351 9.67 -7.36 -6.10
N ASN A 352 8.86 -8.34 -6.44
CA ASN A 352 8.00 -9.04 -5.51
C ASN A 352 8.61 -10.42 -5.20
N LEU A 353 9.12 -10.58 -3.96
CA LEU A 353 9.67 -11.86 -3.49
C LEU A 353 8.56 -12.67 -2.85
N TYR A 354 8.28 -13.86 -3.35
CA TYR A 354 7.27 -14.72 -2.78
C TYR A 354 7.83 -16.12 -2.46
N THR A 355 7.22 -16.76 -1.48
CA THR A 355 7.60 -18.12 -1.07
C THR A 355 6.68 -19.12 -1.78
N PRO A 356 7.20 -19.94 -2.73
CA PRO A 356 6.40 -20.91 -3.47
C PRO A 356 5.82 -21.97 -2.52
N ASP A 357 4.78 -22.68 -2.96
CA ASP A 357 4.09 -23.76 -2.24
C ASP A 357 3.57 -23.38 -0.84
N THR A 358 3.35 -22.10 -0.62
CA THR A 358 2.86 -21.55 0.64
C THR A 358 1.69 -20.60 0.44
N GLN A 359 1.13 -20.14 1.56
CA GLN A 359 0.11 -19.09 1.55
C GLN A 359 0.60 -17.79 0.88
N ASP A 360 1.90 -17.53 0.85
CA ASP A 360 2.45 -16.32 0.23
C ASP A 360 2.29 -16.34 -1.30
N ALA A 361 2.43 -17.51 -1.93
CA ALA A 361 2.14 -17.67 -3.35
C ALA A 361 0.66 -17.37 -3.67
N VAL A 362 -0.27 -17.83 -2.82
CA VAL A 362 -1.70 -17.54 -2.96
C VAL A 362 -1.97 -16.04 -2.82
N TRP A 363 -1.35 -15.38 -1.85
CA TRP A 363 -1.46 -13.92 -1.69
C TRP A 363 -0.88 -13.16 -2.88
N THR A 364 0.24 -13.61 -3.40
CA THR A 364 0.87 -13.02 -4.59
C THR A 364 -0.06 -13.12 -5.81
N LYS A 365 -0.63 -14.30 -6.07
CA LYS A 365 -1.60 -14.49 -7.16
C LYS A 365 -2.81 -13.54 -7.01
N LYS A 366 -3.35 -13.41 -5.80
CA LYS A 366 -4.48 -12.51 -5.53
C LYS A 366 -4.12 -11.03 -5.75
N ARG A 367 -2.92 -10.59 -5.31
CA ARG A 367 -2.44 -9.20 -5.50
C ARG A 367 -2.26 -8.82 -6.96
N LEU A 368 -1.79 -9.76 -7.78
CA LEU A 368 -1.46 -9.54 -9.19
C LEU A 368 -2.65 -9.73 -10.13
N GLY A 369 -3.77 -10.28 -9.65
CA GLY A 369 -4.88 -10.74 -10.51
C GLY A 369 -5.57 -9.67 -11.36
N GLU A 370 -5.41 -8.40 -11.01
CA GLU A 370 -5.98 -7.25 -11.73
C GLU A 370 -4.93 -6.36 -12.40
N ILE A 371 -3.67 -6.75 -12.34
CA ILE A 371 -2.58 -6.02 -12.98
C ILE A 371 -2.43 -6.55 -14.40
N ASP A 372 -2.21 -5.65 -15.35
CA ASP A 372 -1.93 -6.01 -16.73
C ASP A 372 -0.79 -7.04 -16.79
N LYS A 373 -1.08 -8.20 -17.38
CA LYS A 373 -0.14 -9.33 -17.49
C LYS A 373 1.14 -8.97 -18.21
N ASN A 374 1.10 -8.01 -19.14
CA ASN A 374 2.27 -7.52 -19.87
C ASN A 374 3.29 -6.80 -18.98
N ARG A 375 2.88 -6.39 -17.78
CA ARG A 375 3.75 -5.73 -16.77
C ARG A 375 4.30 -6.69 -15.73
N ILE A 376 3.96 -7.99 -15.83
CA ILE A 376 4.31 -9.01 -14.84
C ILE A 376 5.32 -9.97 -15.47
N VAL A 377 6.50 -10.06 -14.89
CA VAL A 377 7.55 -10.99 -15.28
C VAL A 377 7.78 -11.98 -14.13
N PHE A 378 7.78 -13.27 -14.44
CA PHE A 378 8.21 -14.33 -13.52
C PHE A 378 9.62 -14.77 -13.91
N CYS A 379 10.56 -14.69 -12.99
CA CYS A 379 11.95 -15.11 -13.21
C CYS A 379 12.54 -15.68 -11.93
N ASN A 380 13.66 -16.37 -12.05
CA ASN A 380 14.47 -16.74 -10.89
C ASN A 380 15.40 -15.58 -10.47
N LEU A 381 16.02 -15.70 -9.30
CA LEU A 381 16.85 -14.64 -8.73
C LEU A 381 18.11 -14.37 -9.58
N ASP A 382 18.75 -15.43 -10.08
CA ASP A 382 20.00 -15.30 -10.83
C ASP A 382 19.76 -14.69 -12.21
N ASP A 383 18.67 -15.06 -12.89
CA ASP A 383 18.25 -14.43 -14.14
C ASP A 383 17.98 -12.94 -13.95
N PHE A 384 17.27 -12.58 -12.88
CA PHE A 384 17.01 -11.18 -12.56
C PHE A 384 18.30 -10.40 -12.30
N ILE A 385 19.22 -10.95 -11.49
CA ILE A 385 20.51 -10.30 -11.21
C ILE A 385 21.34 -10.16 -12.49
N ASN A 386 21.36 -11.19 -13.34
CA ASN A 386 22.05 -11.11 -14.62
C ASN A 386 21.47 -10.01 -15.51
N GLN A 387 20.15 -9.88 -15.60
CA GLN A 387 19.51 -8.78 -16.34
C GLN A 387 19.93 -7.40 -15.79
N LEU A 388 20.05 -7.24 -14.46
CA LEU A 388 20.53 -6.01 -13.85
C LEU A 388 21.99 -5.71 -14.24
N ASN A 389 22.85 -6.71 -14.30
CA ASN A 389 24.27 -6.54 -14.60
C ASN A 389 24.54 -6.20 -16.09
N TYR A 390 23.68 -6.65 -17.01
CA TYR A 390 23.79 -6.36 -18.44
C TYR A 390 23.06 -5.07 -18.85
N GLY A 391 22.23 -4.50 -18.00
CA GLY A 391 21.51 -3.25 -18.22
C GLY A 391 22.19 -2.06 -17.56
N ASN A 392 22.22 -0.92 -18.25
CA ASN A 392 22.63 0.34 -17.61
C ASN A 392 21.51 0.80 -16.66
N ILE A 393 21.74 0.66 -15.36
CA ILE A 393 20.87 1.21 -14.33
C ILE A 393 21.54 2.48 -13.83
N ASP A 394 20.96 3.64 -14.16
CA ASP A 394 21.36 4.93 -13.62
C ASP A 394 20.36 5.45 -12.56
N GLU A 395 20.60 6.65 -12.05
CA GLU A 395 19.72 7.29 -11.06
C GLU A 395 18.28 7.55 -11.59
N SER A 396 18.05 7.47 -12.92
CA SER A 396 16.73 7.65 -13.55
C SER A 396 15.92 6.35 -13.65
N GLY A 397 16.55 5.20 -13.38
CA GLY A 397 15.95 3.87 -13.47
C GLY A 397 16.55 3.02 -14.61
N VAL A 398 15.98 1.85 -14.86
CA VAL A 398 16.46 0.95 -15.92
C VAL A 398 16.13 1.54 -17.29
N THR A 399 17.12 1.59 -18.17
CA THR A 399 16.90 2.00 -19.57
C THR A 399 16.00 0.97 -20.29
N PRO A 400 15.10 1.41 -21.20
CA PRO A 400 14.11 0.54 -21.89
C PRO A 400 14.70 -0.66 -22.66
N ALA A 401 16.00 -0.65 -22.93
CA ALA A 401 16.71 -1.72 -23.67
C ALA A 401 16.79 -3.06 -22.90
N VAL A 402 16.40 -3.13 -21.63
CA VAL A 402 16.53 -4.31 -20.77
C VAL A 402 15.19 -5.02 -20.53
N ILE A 403 14.12 -4.64 -21.20
CA ILE A 403 12.87 -5.42 -21.14
C ILE A 403 13.02 -6.57 -22.15
N PRO A 404 13.26 -7.82 -21.69
CA PRO A 404 13.19 -8.96 -22.61
C PRO A 404 11.75 -9.07 -23.11
N ASP A 405 11.58 -9.28 -24.38
CA ASP A 405 10.28 -9.64 -24.96
C ASP A 405 9.71 -10.84 -24.15
N PRO A 406 8.53 -10.71 -23.52
CA PRO A 406 7.94 -11.78 -22.72
C PRO A 406 7.69 -13.06 -23.54
N LYS A 407 7.87 -13.03 -24.86
CA LYS A 407 7.76 -14.19 -25.76
C LYS A 407 9.05 -14.99 -25.92
N SER A 408 10.20 -14.51 -25.43
CA SER A 408 11.49 -15.22 -25.61
C SER A 408 11.82 -16.27 -24.55
N ASN A 409 11.07 -16.36 -23.44
CA ASN A 409 11.27 -17.35 -22.38
C ASN A 409 10.04 -18.25 -22.19
N SER A 410 9.75 -19.08 -23.18
CA SER A 410 8.81 -20.20 -23.02
C SER A 410 9.52 -21.41 -22.38
N SER A 411 9.88 -21.31 -21.11
CA SER A 411 10.00 -22.47 -20.24
C SER A 411 8.80 -22.47 -19.30
N THR A 412 7.78 -23.14 -19.77
CA THR A 412 6.49 -23.35 -19.16
C THR A 412 6.66 -24.07 -17.82
N THR A 413 6.57 -23.35 -16.72
CA THR A 413 6.18 -23.99 -15.45
C THR A 413 4.71 -23.67 -15.24
N THR A 414 3.88 -24.61 -15.69
CA THR A 414 2.44 -24.61 -15.48
C THR A 414 2.18 -24.67 -13.98
N ILE A 415 1.69 -23.58 -13.41
CA ILE A 415 1.16 -23.56 -12.04
C ILE A 415 -0.30 -23.98 -12.14
N VAL A 416 -0.58 -25.23 -11.80
CA VAL A 416 -1.94 -25.76 -11.56
C VAL A 416 -2.47 -25.33 -10.19
#